data_a0693c0ca867f1a10b307833d3f274c4
#
_entry.id   a0693c0ca867f1a10b307833d3f274c4
#
_cell.length_a   1.000
_cell.length_b   1.000
_cell.length_c   1.000
_cell.angle_alpha   90.00
_cell.angle_beta   90.00
_cell.angle_gamma   90.00
#
_symmetry.space_group_name_H-M   'P 1'
#
loop_
_entity.id
_entity.type
_entity.pdbx_description
1 polymer ?
#
loop_
_entity_poly.entity_id
_entity_poly.type
_entity_poly.pdbx_seq_one_letter_code
_entity_poly.pdbx_strand_id
1 'polypeptide(L)'
;MNRKEIGLDLVVLGILAAAVFAFFWPAGLFRSTFFVQDVMVQNYPFRHFFAQTLKEGSLALWNPALNCGFPLFAEGQAGLLYPFNLLTYLALTTHAALNANILFHFWLAGTGTYLFLRSIGAGRSAGLTAGLAYACSGFLVVRAMSPNYVDASAWMPFLFLLVELTLKERRLVYLPLAGGVVGLQLLAGHPQASAYGLLAGMGYGLVRGIAQGEGWKFAAWILLGVPL
;
A
#
# COMPACT_ATOMS: atom_id res chain seq x y z
N MET A 1 -24.20 -9.67 0.98
CA MET A 1 -24.20 -8.33 1.62
C MET A 1 -25.39 -7.53 1.07
N ASN A 2 -26.23 -6.91 1.93
CA ASN A 2 -27.40 -6.14 1.51
C ASN A 2 -26.92 -4.80 0.90
N ARG A 3 -27.67 -4.26 -0.11
CA ARG A 3 -27.32 -2.96 -0.74
C ARG A 3 -27.18 -1.81 0.26
N LYS A 4 -27.96 -1.81 1.35
CA LYS A 4 -27.84 -0.82 2.43
C LYS A 4 -26.51 -0.93 3.19
N GLU A 5 -26.06 -2.15 3.42
CA GLU A 5 -24.77 -2.38 4.09
C GLU A 5 -23.58 -1.87 3.24
N ILE A 6 -23.62 -2.16 1.93
CA ILE A 6 -22.59 -1.65 0.99
C ILE A 6 -22.60 -0.11 0.98
N GLY A 7 -23.77 0.51 0.94
CA GLY A 7 -23.87 1.98 0.97
C GLY A 7 -23.26 2.59 2.23
N LEU A 8 -23.52 1.99 3.40
CA LEU A 8 -22.92 2.46 4.65
C LEU A 8 -21.41 2.27 4.70
N ASP A 9 -20.88 1.15 4.18
CA ASP A 9 -19.44 0.93 4.12
C ASP A 9 -18.77 1.94 3.16
N LEU A 10 -19.38 2.26 2.03
CA LEU A 10 -18.89 3.33 1.12
C LEU A 10 -18.86 4.71 1.79
N VAL A 11 -19.87 5.04 2.61
CA VAL A 11 -19.84 6.28 3.42
C VAL A 11 -18.64 6.30 4.36
N VAL A 12 -18.34 5.19 5.03
CA VAL A 12 -17.17 5.11 5.92
C VAL A 12 -15.87 5.31 5.15
N LEU A 13 -15.74 4.71 3.95
CA LEU A 13 -14.57 4.93 3.08
C LEU A 13 -14.44 6.38 2.63
N GLY A 14 -15.56 7.05 2.38
CA GLY A 14 -15.58 8.49 2.09
C GLY A 14 -15.15 9.34 3.30
N ILE A 15 -15.57 8.97 4.51
CA ILE A 15 -15.13 9.64 5.76
C ILE A 15 -13.62 9.45 5.96
N LEU A 16 -13.08 8.24 5.72
CA LEU A 16 -11.64 7.97 5.77
C LEU A 16 -10.87 8.86 4.78
N ALA A 17 -11.37 8.97 3.54
CA ALA A 17 -10.76 9.85 2.54
C ALA A 17 -10.77 11.31 3.01
N ALA A 18 -11.92 11.82 3.44
CA ALA A 18 -12.07 13.18 3.94
C ALA A 18 -11.14 13.47 5.14
N ALA A 19 -11.01 12.52 6.07
CA ALA A 19 -10.14 12.65 7.24
C ALA A 19 -8.65 12.70 6.85
N VAL A 20 -8.19 11.86 5.92
CA VAL A 20 -6.82 11.89 5.39
C VAL A 20 -6.55 13.22 4.68
N PHE A 21 -7.48 13.67 3.82
CA PHE A 21 -7.35 14.97 3.17
C PHE A 21 -7.35 16.14 4.17
N ALA A 22 -8.18 16.10 5.21
CA ALA A 22 -8.20 17.10 6.26
C ALA A 22 -6.91 17.11 7.08
N PHE A 23 -6.35 15.94 7.39
CA PHE A 23 -5.11 15.79 8.14
C PHE A 23 -3.91 16.38 7.38
N PHE A 24 -3.85 16.15 6.07
CA PHE A 24 -2.81 16.66 5.18
C PHE A 24 -3.30 17.82 4.29
N TRP A 25 -4.23 18.63 4.78
CA TRP A 25 -4.97 19.60 3.98
C TRP A 25 -4.12 20.50 3.06
N PRO A 26 -2.93 21.01 3.44
CA PRO A 26 -2.13 21.83 2.52
C PRO A 26 -1.64 21.03 1.30
N ALA A 27 -1.22 19.78 1.52
CA ALA A 27 -0.80 18.88 0.43
C ALA A 27 -2.01 18.36 -0.37
N GLY A 28 -3.14 18.11 0.30
CA GLY A 28 -4.40 17.69 -0.33
C GLY A 28 -4.95 18.73 -1.30
N LEU A 29 -4.76 20.03 -1.03
CA LEU A 29 -5.12 21.11 -1.94
C LEU A 29 -4.00 21.46 -2.94
N PHE A 30 -2.95 20.67 -3.02
CA PHE A 30 -1.77 20.92 -3.86
C PHE A 30 -1.11 22.30 -3.64
N ARG A 31 -1.34 22.93 -2.48
CA ARG A 31 -0.73 24.19 -2.08
C ARG A 31 0.65 24.05 -1.47
N SER A 32 1.01 22.81 -1.09
CA SER A 32 2.32 22.42 -0.59
C SER A 32 2.65 21.01 -1.10
N THR A 33 3.91 20.60 -0.95
CA THR A 33 4.38 19.27 -1.32
C THR A 33 5.09 18.65 -0.12
N PHE A 34 5.00 17.34 0.00
CA PHE A 34 5.84 16.58 0.93
C PHE A 34 7.30 16.70 0.46
N PHE A 35 8.02 17.68 0.97
CA PHE A 35 9.38 17.98 0.51
C PHE A 35 10.35 18.04 1.70
N VAL A 36 10.61 16.86 2.26
CA VAL A 36 11.42 16.69 3.48
C VAL A 36 12.41 15.55 3.28
N GLN A 37 13.66 15.72 3.71
CA GLN A 37 14.72 14.69 3.74
C GLN A 37 14.80 13.86 2.43
N ASP A 38 14.52 12.54 2.50
CA ASP A 38 14.64 11.61 1.38
C ASP A 38 13.75 11.98 0.18
N VAL A 39 12.63 12.66 0.41
CA VAL A 39 11.83 13.18 -0.71
C VAL A 39 12.62 14.20 -1.50
N MET A 40 13.33 15.12 -0.83
CA MET A 40 14.08 16.19 -1.47
C MET A 40 15.32 15.68 -2.21
N VAL A 41 16.08 14.80 -1.58
CA VAL A 41 17.40 14.38 -2.08
C VAL A 41 17.37 13.14 -2.97
N GLN A 42 16.37 12.30 -2.87
CA GLN A 42 16.28 11.03 -3.58
C GLN A 42 14.96 10.87 -4.35
N ASN A 43 13.83 10.83 -3.63
CA ASN A 43 12.57 10.42 -4.24
C ASN A 43 12.08 11.41 -5.32
N TYR A 44 12.15 12.71 -5.06
CA TYR A 44 11.71 13.71 -6.04
C TYR A 44 12.60 13.75 -7.28
N PRO A 45 13.95 13.80 -7.20
CA PRO A 45 14.82 13.73 -8.37
C PRO A 45 14.61 12.46 -9.20
N PHE A 46 14.49 11.30 -8.56
CA PHE A 46 14.25 10.03 -9.25
C PHE A 46 12.92 10.04 -10.00
N ARG A 47 11.86 10.44 -9.32
CA ARG A 47 10.51 10.48 -9.88
C ARG A 47 10.32 11.60 -10.91
N HIS A 48 11.06 12.70 -10.78
CA HIS A 48 11.04 13.77 -11.78
C HIS A 48 11.65 13.30 -13.11
N PHE A 49 12.83 12.71 -13.06
CA PHE A 49 13.47 12.12 -14.25
C PHE A 49 12.59 11.02 -14.85
N PHE A 50 12.04 10.14 -14.02
CA PHE A 50 11.08 9.12 -14.46
C PHE A 50 9.87 9.73 -15.17
N ALA A 51 9.25 10.78 -14.60
CA ALA A 51 8.09 11.43 -15.20
C ALA A 51 8.41 12.06 -16.56
N GLN A 52 9.61 12.62 -16.74
CA GLN A 52 10.05 13.16 -18.02
C GLN A 52 10.21 12.06 -19.06
N THR A 53 11.02 11.04 -18.77
CA THR A 53 11.27 9.92 -19.69
C THR A 53 9.99 9.16 -20.04
N LEU A 54 9.08 8.98 -19.07
CA LEU A 54 7.80 8.32 -19.30
C LEU A 54 6.91 9.11 -20.28
N LYS A 55 6.86 10.44 -20.17
CA LYS A 55 6.11 11.32 -21.07
C LYS A 55 6.71 11.38 -22.47
N GLU A 56 8.01 11.13 -22.59
CA GLU A 56 8.71 10.97 -23.86
C GLU A 56 8.54 9.57 -24.48
N GLY A 57 7.80 8.67 -23.83
CA GLY A 57 7.54 7.30 -24.27
C GLY A 57 8.73 6.36 -24.08
N SER A 58 9.66 6.70 -23.18
CA SER A 58 10.83 5.87 -22.86
C SER A 58 10.85 5.42 -21.40
N LEU A 59 11.68 4.40 -21.10
CA LEU A 59 11.89 3.93 -19.73
C LEU A 59 13.11 4.63 -19.12
N ALA A 60 13.01 5.02 -17.86
CA ALA A 60 14.09 5.64 -17.10
C ALA A 60 15.17 4.61 -16.68
N LEU A 61 15.83 3.96 -17.65
CA LEU A 61 16.82 2.92 -17.39
C LEU A 61 18.06 3.48 -16.72
N TRP A 62 18.56 4.60 -17.22
CA TRP A 62 19.79 5.23 -16.78
C TRP A 62 19.59 6.74 -16.65
N ASN A 63 19.98 7.30 -15.52
CA ASN A 63 19.94 8.75 -15.29
C ASN A 63 21.37 9.31 -15.35
N PRO A 64 21.73 10.03 -16.39
CA PRO A 64 23.09 10.58 -16.55
C PRO A 64 23.38 11.77 -15.61
N ALA A 65 22.36 12.41 -15.05
CA ALA A 65 22.50 13.59 -14.20
C ALA A 65 22.80 13.27 -12.73
N LEU A 66 22.72 12.01 -12.33
CA LEU A 66 22.97 11.58 -10.95
C LEU A 66 24.32 10.86 -10.85
N ASN A 67 25.20 11.29 -9.94
CA ASN A 67 26.46 10.61 -9.59
C ASN A 67 27.31 10.20 -10.81
N CYS A 68 27.41 11.05 -11.83
CA CYS A 68 28.08 10.75 -13.11
C CYS A 68 27.44 9.61 -13.90
N GLY A 69 26.19 9.27 -13.60
CA GLY A 69 25.41 8.21 -14.20
C GLY A 69 24.90 7.19 -13.18
N PHE A 70 23.60 6.92 -13.21
CA PHE A 70 22.95 6.08 -12.22
C PHE A 70 21.91 5.14 -12.86
N PRO A 71 21.96 3.82 -12.61
CA PRO A 71 21.01 2.84 -13.16
C PRO A 71 19.67 2.89 -12.44
N LEU A 72 18.87 3.93 -12.71
CA LEU A 72 17.65 4.25 -11.97
C LEU A 72 16.61 3.10 -11.98
N PHE A 73 16.51 2.38 -13.10
CA PHE A 73 15.59 1.26 -13.21
C PHE A 73 15.99 0.10 -12.29
N ALA A 74 17.29 -0.16 -12.16
CA ALA A 74 17.81 -1.26 -11.33
C ALA A 74 17.83 -0.92 -9.83
N GLU A 75 17.73 0.33 -9.48
CA GLU A 75 17.76 0.79 -8.08
C GLU A 75 16.54 0.29 -7.28
N GLY A 76 15.39 0.16 -7.93
CA GLY A 76 14.19 -0.45 -7.38
C GLY A 76 13.37 0.46 -6.45
N GLN A 77 13.96 1.28 -5.60
CA GLN A 77 13.24 2.14 -4.64
C GLN A 77 12.44 3.26 -5.31
N ALA A 78 12.78 3.62 -6.54
CA ALA A 78 12.02 4.57 -7.32
C ALA A 78 10.61 4.09 -7.67
N GLY A 79 10.35 2.77 -7.59
CA GLY A 79 9.04 2.19 -7.85
C GLY A 79 8.55 2.45 -9.28
N LEU A 80 9.44 2.35 -10.28
CA LEU A 80 9.13 2.77 -11.65
C LEU A 80 8.03 1.94 -12.31
N LEU A 81 7.93 0.65 -11.97
CA LEU A 81 6.89 -0.24 -12.50
C LEU A 81 5.65 -0.33 -11.60
N TYR A 82 5.63 0.44 -10.52
CA TYR A 82 4.46 0.46 -9.66
C TYR A 82 3.28 1.13 -10.38
N PRO A 83 2.12 0.47 -10.53
CA PRO A 83 1.04 0.94 -11.39
C PRO A 83 0.55 2.35 -11.05
N PHE A 84 0.48 2.70 -9.77
CA PHE A 84 0.06 4.04 -9.34
C PHE A 84 1.08 5.10 -9.74
N ASN A 85 2.38 4.80 -9.68
CA ASN A 85 3.41 5.70 -10.16
C ASN A 85 3.28 5.90 -11.68
N LEU A 86 3.14 4.82 -12.45
CA LEU A 86 2.96 4.92 -13.90
C LEU A 86 1.79 5.84 -14.25
N LEU A 87 0.64 5.63 -13.64
CA LEU A 87 -0.57 6.40 -13.91
C LEU A 87 -0.43 7.87 -13.52
N THR A 88 0.04 8.13 -12.30
CA THR A 88 0.08 9.50 -11.76
C THR A 88 1.17 10.35 -12.37
N TYR A 89 2.38 9.80 -12.60
CA TYR A 89 3.49 10.55 -13.21
C TYR A 89 3.32 10.75 -14.71
N LEU A 90 2.53 9.90 -15.38
CA LEU A 90 2.12 10.15 -16.77
C LEU A 90 1.11 11.31 -16.85
N ALA A 91 0.13 11.34 -15.95
CA ALA A 91 -1.01 12.25 -16.04
C ALA A 91 -0.77 13.62 -15.37
N LEU A 92 0.06 13.68 -14.33
CA LEU A 92 0.22 14.87 -13.48
C LEU A 92 1.65 15.47 -13.57
N THR A 93 1.80 16.64 -12.97
CA THR A 93 3.14 17.18 -12.68
C THR A 93 3.80 16.38 -11.57
N THR A 94 5.12 16.35 -11.49
CA THR A 94 5.86 15.52 -10.52
C THR A 94 5.42 15.75 -9.09
N HIS A 95 5.26 17.00 -8.65
CA HIS A 95 4.83 17.33 -7.29
C HIS A 95 3.38 16.93 -7.04
N ALA A 96 2.48 17.13 -8.01
CA ALA A 96 1.08 16.71 -7.87
C ALA A 96 0.95 15.18 -7.83
N ALA A 97 1.71 14.47 -8.65
CA ALA A 97 1.77 13.01 -8.65
C ALA A 97 2.30 12.47 -7.31
N LEU A 98 3.35 13.08 -6.76
CA LEU A 98 3.91 12.72 -5.47
C LEU A 98 2.87 12.87 -4.35
N ASN A 99 2.22 14.04 -4.28
CA ASN A 99 1.17 14.29 -3.28
C ASN A 99 -0.01 13.32 -3.45
N ALA A 100 -0.49 13.14 -4.68
CA ALA A 100 -1.60 12.23 -4.97
C ALA A 100 -1.28 10.79 -4.55
N ASN A 101 -0.07 10.31 -4.84
CA ASN A 101 0.37 8.97 -4.43
C ASN A 101 0.41 8.82 -2.92
N ILE A 102 1.05 9.75 -2.21
CA ILE A 102 1.15 9.69 -0.75
C ILE A 102 -0.25 9.70 -0.14
N LEU A 103 -1.12 10.65 -0.49
CA LEU A 103 -2.46 10.78 0.07
C LEU A 103 -3.33 9.56 -0.24
N PHE A 104 -3.25 9.05 -1.46
CA PHE A 104 -3.95 7.84 -1.86
C PHE A 104 -3.55 6.65 -1.00
N HIS A 105 -2.25 6.46 -0.72
CA HIS A 105 -1.77 5.33 0.07
C HIS A 105 -2.10 5.46 1.56
N PHE A 106 -2.17 6.66 2.12
CA PHE A 106 -2.72 6.85 3.47
C PHE A 106 -4.19 6.44 3.54
N TRP A 107 -5.00 6.85 2.57
CA TRP A 107 -6.39 6.41 2.47
C TRP A 107 -6.51 4.90 2.24
N LEU A 108 -5.67 4.33 1.37
CA LEU A 108 -5.62 2.90 1.10
C LEU A 108 -5.30 2.09 2.36
N ALA A 109 -4.32 2.54 3.15
CA ALA A 109 -3.95 1.94 4.43
C ALA A 109 -5.13 1.88 5.41
N GLY A 110 -5.83 3.01 5.55
CA GLY A 110 -7.04 3.09 6.38
C GLY A 110 -8.18 2.19 5.86
N THR A 111 -8.38 2.19 4.55
CA THR A 111 -9.38 1.36 3.87
C THR A 111 -9.12 -0.13 4.08
N GLY A 112 -7.87 -0.57 3.86
CA GLY A 112 -7.48 -1.96 4.08
C GLY A 112 -7.70 -2.40 5.53
N THR A 113 -7.34 -1.55 6.49
CA THR A 113 -7.55 -1.81 7.92
C THR A 113 -9.05 -1.89 8.25
N TYR A 114 -9.86 -0.98 7.72
CA TYR A 114 -11.31 -1.02 7.87
C TYR A 114 -11.89 -2.35 7.35
N LEU A 115 -11.55 -2.72 6.13
CA LEU A 115 -12.06 -3.93 5.49
C LEU A 115 -11.61 -5.20 6.22
N PHE A 116 -10.37 -5.25 6.68
CA PHE A 116 -9.87 -6.36 7.49
C PHE A 116 -10.68 -6.51 8.79
N LEU A 117 -10.90 -5.43 9.53
CA LEU A 117 -11.69 -5.48 10.77
C LEU A 117 -13.16 -5.87 10.50
N ARG A 118 -13.73 -5.39 9.40
CA ARG A 118 -15.07 -5.84 8.98
C ARG A 118 -15.11 -7.35 8.70
N SER A 119 -14.05 -7.91 8.12
CA SER A 119 -13.98 -9.34 7.82
C SER A 119 -13.97 -10.24 9.06
N ILE A 120 -13.38 -9.76 10.16
CA ILE A 120 -13.37 -10.47 11.46
C ILE A 120 -14.59 -10.17 12.33
N GLY A 121 -15.56 -9.40 11.81
CA GLY A 121 -16.84 -9.14 12.49
C GLY A 121 -16.88 -7.85 13.33
N ALA A 122 -15.87 -7.00 13.28
CA ALA A 122 -15.90 -5.73 13.99
C ALA A 122 -16.97 -4.78 13.43
N GLY A 123 -17.55 -3.93 14.27
CA GLY A 123 -18.50 -2.90 13.90
C GLY A 123 -17.86 -1.81 13.02
N ARG A 124 -18.70 -1.02 12.32
CA ARG A 124 -18.22 0.07 11.44
C ARG A 124 -17.43 1.13 12.18
N SER A 125 -17.88 1.52 13.38
CA SER A 125 -17.18 2.49 14.21
C SER A 125 -15.79 2.00 14.61
N ALA A 126 -15.68 0.75 15.06
CA ALA A 126 -14.40 0.15 15.40
C ALA A 126 -13.46 0.08 14.17
N GLY A 127 -14.00 -0.34 13.02
CA GLY A 127 -13.25 -0.37 11.76
C GLY A 127 -12.77 1.02 11.33
N LEU A 128 -13.64 2.05 11.43
CA LEU A 128 -13.30 3.44 11.12
C LEU A 128 -12.19 3.95 12.04
N THR A 129 -12.36 3.78 13.35
CA THR A 129 -11.37 4.23 14.34
C THR A 129 -10.00 3.58 14.09
N ALA A 130 -9.96 2.27 13.87
CA ALA A 130 -8.71 1.57 13.60
C ALA A 130 -8.11 1.96 12.24
N GLY A 131 -8.95 2.16 11.22
CA GLY A 131 -8.50 2.66 9.91
C GLY A 131 -7.84 4.04 10.03
N LEU A 132 -8.44 4.95 10.78
CA LEU A 132 -7.85 6.28 11.06
C LEU A 132 -6.57 6.15 11.91
N ALA A 133 -6.59 5.32 12.94
CA ALA A 133 -5.43 5.09 13.81
C ALA A 133 -4.22 4.54 13.02
N TYR A 134 -4.44 3.64 12.07
CA TYR A 134 -3.38 3.12 11.22
C TYR A 134 -2.93 4.16 10.18
N ALA A 135 -3.88 4.74 9.42
CA ALA A 135 -3.58 5.72 8.38
C ALA A 135 -2.86 6.95 8.94
N CYS A 136 -3.32 7.51 10.06
CA CYS A 136 -2.73 8.70 10.68
C CYS A 136 -1.74 8.35 11.81
N SER A 137 -1.26 7.10 11.88
CA SER A 137 -0.26 6.72 12.88
C SER A 137 1.02 7.51 12.72
N GLY A 138 1.65 7.88 13.83
CA GLY A 138 2.93 8.56 13.81
C GLY A 138 4.00 7.80 13.01
N PHE A 139 3.91 6.48 12.99
CA PHE A 139 4.79 5.64 12.19
C PHE A 139 4.63 5.92 10.68
N LEU A 140 3.41 5.86 10.12
CA LEU A 140 3.20 6.13 8.69
C LEU A 140 3.43 7.60 8.35
N VAL A 141 3.01 8.53 9.22
CA VAL A 141 3.19 9.97 9.01
C VAL A 141 4.67 10.34 8.90
N VAL A 142 5.52 9.82 9.80
CA VAL A 142 6.97 10.03 9.71
C VAL A 142 7.53 9.39 8.43
N ARG A 143 6.98 8.27 7.99
CA ARG A 143 7.41 7.60 6.74
C ARG A 143 6.96 8.29 5.46
N ALA A 144 6.15 9.35 5.53
CA ALA A 144 5.85 10.17 4.35
C ALA A 144 7.11 10.80 3.71
N MET A 145 8.23 10.87 4.46
CA MET A 145 9.54 11.23 3.91
C MET A 145 10.13 10.17 2.97
N SER A 146 9.67 8.93 3.05
CA SER A 146 10.05 7.80 2.18
C SER A 146 8.79 7.22 1.53
N PRO A 147 8.26 7.85 0.47
CA PRO A 147 6.96 7.50 -0.13
C PRO A 147 6.84 6.02 -0.51
N ASN A 148 7.90 5.41 -1.02
CA ASN A 148 7.95 3.99 -1.35
C ASN A 148 7.68 3.08 -0.13
N TYR A 149 8.06 3.52 1.07
CA TYR A 149 7.73 2.82 2.31
C TYR A 149 6.23 2.87 2.61
N VAL A 150 5.63 4.05 2.47
CA VAL A 150 4.18 4.24 2.65
C VAL A 150 3.41 3.43 1.61
N ASP A 151 3.85 3.51 0.33
CA ASP A 151 3.27 2.79 -0.79
C ASP A 151 3.22 1.27 -0.52
N ALA A 152 4.33 0.69 -0.04
CA ALA A 152 4.39 -0.73 0.31
C ALA A 152 3.55 -1.07 1.57
N SER A 153 3.64 -0.24 2.62
CA SER A 153 2.96 -0.49 3.91
C SER A 153 1.44 -0.39 3.81
N ALA A 154 0.92 0.43 2.89
CA ALA A 154 -0.51 0.61 2.69
C ALA A 154 -1.23 -0.69 2.25
N TRP A 155 -0.51 -1.60 1.61
CA TRP A 155 -1.04 -2.91 1.19
C TRP A 155 -1.05 -3.96 2.30
N MET A 156 -0.32 -3.76 3.40
CA MET A 156 -0.22 -4.73 4.48
C MET A 156 -1.59 -5.14 5.05
N PRO A 157 -2.55 -4.24 5.36
CA PRO A 157 -3.86 -4.64 5.86
C PRO A 157 -4.67 -5.48 4.86
N PHE A 158 -4.46 -5.29 3.55
CA PHE A 158 -5.10 -6.13 2.53
C PHE A 158 -4.53 -7.55 2.53
N LEU A 159 -3.26 -7.72 2.83
CA LEU A 159 -2.67 -9.05 3.00
C LEU A 159 -3.34 -9.79 4.17
N PHE A 160 -3.52 -9.13 5.32
CA PHE A 160 -4.26 -9.70 6.46
C PHE A 160 -5.71 -10.02 6.10
N LEU A 161 -6.38 -9.12 5.38
CA LEU A 161 -7.75 -9.34 4.89
C LEU A 161 -7.84 -10.61 4.03
N LEU A 162 -6.94 -10.77 3.07
CA LEU A 162 -6.97 -11.90 2.15
C LEU A 162 -6.62 -13.22 2.85
N VAL A 163 -5.70 -13.20 3.81
CA VAL A 163 -5.40 -14.34 4.68
C VAL A 163 -6.66 -14.72 5.49
N GLU A 164 -7.33 -13.75 6.13
CA GLU A 164 -8.56 -14.03 6.90
C GLU A 164 -9.67 -14.60 6.00
N LEU A 165 -9.89 -14.02 4.82
CA LEU A 165 -10.91 -14.50 3.88
C LEU A 165 -10.61 -15.90 3.37
N THR A 166 -9.33 -16.22 3.15
CA THR A 166 -8.91 -17.57 2.78
C THR A 166 -9.32 -18.58 3.86
N LEU A 167 -8.99 -18.29 5.12
CA LEU A 167 -9.28 -19.18 6.24
C LEU A 167 -10.79 -19.28 6.53
N LYS A 168 -11.50 -18.16 6.44
CA LYS A 168 -12.93 -18.06 6.76
C LYS A 168 -13.82 -18.67 5.70
N GLU A 169 -13.56 -18.36 4.44
CA GLU A 169 -14.41 -18.79 3.31
C GLU A 169 -13.91 -20.07 2.65
N ARG A 170 -12.70 -20.51 2.96
CA ARG A 170 -12.03 -21.69 2.38
C ARG A 170 -11.97 -21.64 0.86
N ARG A 171 -11.76 -20.42 0.31
CA ARG A 171 -11.67 -20.19 -1.14
C ARG A 171 -10.24 -19.90 -1.56
N LEU A 172 -9.69 -20.74 -2.41
CA LEU A 172 -8.31 -20.59 -2.90
C LEU A 172 -8.10 -19.37 -3.80
N VAL A 173 -9.16 -18.74 -4.31
CA VAL A 173 -9.09 -17.52 -5.12
C VAL A 173 -8.40 -16.35 -4.40
N TYR A 174 -8.45 -16.31 -3.06
CA TYR A 174 -7.79 -15.25 -2.29
C TYR A 174 -6.26 -15.34 -2.27
N LEU A 175 -5.70 -16.49 -2.65
CA LEU A 175 -4.25 -16.69 -2.71
C LEU A 175 -3.56 -15.93 -3.84
N PRO A 176 -3.98 -16.10 -5.10
CA PRO A 176 -3.41 -15.32 -6.17
C PRO A 176 -3.64 -13.82 -5.93
N LEU A 177 -4.75 -13.43 -5.28
CA LEU A 177 -4.97 -12.03 -4.88
C LEU A 177 -3.96 -11.59 -3.82
N ALA A 178 -3.66 -12.42 -2.81
CA ALA A 178 -2.62 -12.13 -1.82
C ALA A 178 -1.24 -12.06 -2.49
N GLY A 179 -0.94 -12.94 -3.42
CA GLY A 179 0.27 -12.88 -4.26
C GLY A 179 0.34 -11.57 -5.05
N GLY A 180 -0.78 -11.11 -5.62
CA GLY A 180 -0.89 -9.82 -6.30
C GLY A 180 -0.60 -8.64 -5.36
N VAL A 181 -1.12 -8.68 -4.13
CA VAL A 181 -0.81 -7.67 -3.10
C VAL A 181 0.68 -7.64 -2.76
N VAL A 182 1.31 -8.81 -2.58
CA VAL A 182 2.77 -8.90 -2.35
C VAL A 182 3.53 -8.36 -3.56
N GLY A 183 3.10 -8.68 -4.77
CA GLY A 183 3.67 -8.13 -6.01
C GLY A 183 3.60 -6.61 -6.05
N LEU A 184 2.46 -6.00 -5.68
CA LEU A 184 2.30 -4.55 -5.59
C LEU A 184 3.21 -3.93 -4.52
N GLN A 185 3.36 -4.58 -3.37
CA GLN A 185 4.30 -4.14 -2.32
C GLN A 185 5.76 -4.14 -2.81
N LEU A 186 6.17 -5.17 -3.54
CA LEU A 186 7.53 -5.26 -4.09
C LEU A 186 7.76 -4.21 -5.19
N LEU A 187 6.78 -4.01 -6.09
CA LEU A 187 6.83 -2.98 -7.14
C LEU A 187 6.82 -1.55 -6.57
N ALA A 188 6.25 -1.34 -5.38
CA ALA A 188 6.32 -0.06 -4.69
C ALA A 188 7.76 0.35 -4.31
N GLY A 189 8.68 -0.61 -4.30
CA GLY A 189 10.12 -0.33 -4.18
C GLY A 189 10.64 -0.30 -2.74
N HIS A 190 9.96 -0.94 -1.79
CA HIS A 190 10.48 -1.07 -0.42
C HIS A 190 10.46 -2.53 0.08
N PRO A 191 11.46 -3.34 -0.33
CA PRO A 191 11.49 -4.78 -0.01
C PRO A 191 11.42 -5.10 1.48
N GLN A 192 12.03 -4.28 2.33
CA GLN A 192 12.01 -4.46 3.78
C GLN A 192 10.58 -4.35 4.35
N ALA A 193 9.81 -3.33 3.94
CA ALA A 193 8.42 -3.18 4.36
C ALA A 193 7.56 -4.35 3.87
N SER A 194 7.79 -4.80 2.64
CA SER A 194 7.14 -5.97 2.06
C SER A 194 7.44 -7.25 2.84
N ALA A 195 8.71 -7.47 3.21
CA ALA A 195 9.12 -8.62 4.01
C ALA A 195 8.47 -8.62 5.40
N TYR A 196 8.41 -7.46 6.06
CA TYR A 196 7.73 -7.35 7.36
C TYR A 196 6.22 -7.62 7.24
N GLY A 197 5.58 -7.07 6.20
CA GLY A 197 4.17 -7.34 5.92
C GLY A 197 3.89 -8.81 5.66
N LEU A 198 4.75 -9.47 4.89
CA LEU A 198 4.64 -10.89 4.58
C LEU A 198 4.81 -11.76 5.84
N LEU A 199 5.87 -11.52 6.62
CA LEU A 199 6.12 -12.24 7.87
C LEU A 199 4.97 -12.07 8.87
N ALA A 200 4.45 -10.84 9.01
CA ALA A 200 3.33 -10.56 9.89
C ALA A 200 2.03 -11.24 9.38
N GLY A 201 1.76 -11.22 8.07
CA GLY A 201 0.62 -11.92 7.46
C GLY A 201 0.70 -13.44 7.63
N MET A 202 1.88 -14.03 7.45
CA MET A 202 2.14 -15.44 7.70
C MET A 202 1.92 -15.79 9.18
N GLY A 203 2.48 -15.00 10.10
CA GLY A 203 2.30 -15.16 11.54
C GLY A 203 0.82 -15.08 11.96
N TYR A 204 0.09 -14.09 11.42
CA TYR A 204 -1.34 -13.97 11.62
C TYR A 204 -2.10 -15.22 11.16
N GLY A 205 -1.82 -15.67 9.93
CA GLY A 205 -2.47 -16.85 9.36
C GLY A 205 -2.20 -18.11 10.16
N LEU A 206 -0.96 -18.30 10.65
CA LEU A 206 -0.60 -19.44 11.49
C LEU A 206 -1.38 -19.42 12.82
N VAL A 207 -1.37 -18.28 13.53
CA VAL A 207 -2.09 -18.15 14.82
C VAL A 207 -3.59 -18.35 14.61
N ARG A 208 -4.15 -17.79 13.56
CA ARG A 208 -5.58 -17.89 13.23
C ARG A 208 -5.96 -19.33 12.84
N GLY A 209 -5.11 -19.99 12.04
CA GLY A 209 -5.29 -21.40 11.66
C GLY A 209 -5.21 -22.34 12.85
N ILE A 210 -4.28 -22.13 13.79
CA ILE A 210 -4.20 -22.89 15.05
C ILE A 210 -5.49 -22.70 15.87
N ALA A 211 -5.96 -21.46 16.02
CA ALA A 211 -7.17 -21.15 16.76
C ALA A 211 -8.43 -21.81 16.16
N GLN A 212 -8.42 -22.11 14.86
CA GLN A 212 -9.50 -22.83 14.17
C GLN A 212 -9.29 -24.36 14.15
N GLY A 213 -8.23 -24.88 14.78
CA GLY A 213 -7.88 -26.29 14.75
C GLY A 213 -7.25 -26.78 13.45
N GLU A 214 -6.85 -25.87 12.56
CA GLU A 214 -6.32 -26.16 11.22
C GLU A 214 -4.89 -25.61 10.99
N GLY A 215 -4.18 -25.27 12.06
CA GLY A 215 -2.87 -24.62 11.99
C GLY A 215 -1.84 -25.37 11.16
N TRP A 216 -1.84 -26.72 11.20
CA TRP A 216 -0.94 -27.54 10.41
C TRP A 216 -1.24 -27.48 8.90
N LYS A 217 -2.51 -27.36 8.52
CA LYS A 217 -2.91 -27.18 7.11
C LYS A 217 -2.43 -25.87 6.57
N PHE A 218 -2.58 -24.80 7.34
CA PHE A 218 -2.11 -23.47 6.96
C PHE A 218 -0.57 -23.44 6.84
N ALA A 219 0.14 -24.07 7.79
CA ALA A 219 1.60 -24.20 7.72
C ALA A 219 2.04 -25.03 6.50
N ALA A 220 1.39 -26.16 6.23
CA ALA A 220 1.67 -26.97 5.05
C ALA A 220 1.41 -26.19 3.75
N TRP A 221 0.38 -25.38 3.76
CA TRP A 221 0.00 -24.57 2.63
C TRP A 221 1.01 -23.44 2.31
N ILE A 222 1.52 -22.75 3.33
CA ILE A 222 2.59 -21.78 3.17
C ILE A 222 3.88 -22.43 2.69
N LEU A 223 4.24 -23.60 3.26
CA LEU A 223 5.51 -24.26 2.99
C LEU A 223 5.54 -25.02 1.67
N LEU A 224 4.42 -25.62 1.28
CA LEU A 224 4.37 -26.55 0.14
C LEU A 224 3.63 -25.94 -1.07
N GLY A 225 2.91 -24.85 -0.91
CA GLY A 225 2.09 -24.28 -1.98
C GLY A 225 0.95 -25.21 -2.44
N VAL A 226 0.63 -26.22 -1.64
CA VAL A 226 -0.35 -27.25 -1.99
C VAL A 226 -1.70 -26.90 -1.36
N PRO A 227 -2.78 -26.75 -2.15
CA PRO A 227 -4.13 -26.63 -1.62
C PRO A 227 -4.54 -27.95 -0.94
N LEU A 228 -5.03 -27.86 0.28
CA LEU A 228 -5.54 -29.00 1.07
C LEU A 228 -7.06 -29.04 1.01
#